data_babca25cc9ea28a24ce5b6d762e1124d
#
_entry.id   babca25cc9ea28a24ce5b6d762e1124d
#
_cell.length_a   1.000
_cell.length_b   1.000
_cell.length_c   1.000
_cell.angle_alpha   90.00
_cell.angle_beta   90.00
_cell.angle_gamma   90.00
#
_symmetry.space_group_name_H-M   'P 1'
#
loop_
_entity.id
_entity.type
_entity.pdbx_description
1 polymer ?
#
loop_
_entity_poly.entity_id
_entity_poly.type
_entity_poly.pdbx_seq_one_letter_code
_entity_poly.pdbx_strand_id
1 'polypeptide(L)'
;MNKIVIYAALFLSTLFVACTKDERLMYQEDPRVYFTKFVTNADSIVYSFATGPEDLTVDTAWLNFRIMGTAADRDREINLKTVDTSTAIAGYHYAVQPLIIPAGEYTARIPVLLYRRPGLKDSVVDVVFEVAESADFKPGYEDRTSTISQRYDRLHYKISINDQLLKPANWDNSLVWSFGAYSTTKFKFMIDVTGRTIWTGAIYPGDQYFYIQALKLALYNYEQANGPMLDENGERVVFP
;
A
#
# COMPACT_ATOMS: atom_id res chain seq x y z
N MET A 1 44.32 -6.31 66.66
CA MET A 1 43.38 -6.44 65.59
C MET A 1 44.15 -6.40 64.27
N ASN A 2 44.16 -7.47 63.54
CA ASN A 2 45.08 -7.65 62.36
C ASN A 2 44.73 -6.65 61.23
N LYS A 3 45.74 -5.88 60.84
CA LYS A 3 45.61 -4.93 59.68
C LYS A 3 45.02 -5.60 58.43
N ILE A 4 45.23 -6.89 58.25
CA ILE A 4 44.68 -7.73 57.16
C ILE A 4 43.13 -7.76 57.22
N VAL A 5 42.53 -7.86 58.40
CA VAL A 5 41.05 -7.87 58.55
C VAL A 5 40.44 -6.55 58.16
N ILE A 6 41.13 -5.45 58.46
CA ILE A 6 40.67 -4.11 58.08
C ILE A 6 40.74 -3.91 56.57
N TYR A 7 41.81 -4.36 55.89
CA TYR A 7 41.91 -4.29 54.42
C TYR A 7 40.92 -5.21 53.73
N ALA A 8 40.65 -6.38 54.27
CA ALA A 8 39.65 -7.31 53.69
C ALA A 8 38.24 -6.74 53.84
N ALA A 9 37.91 -6.11 54.96
CA ALA A 9 36.61 -5.41 55.15
C ALA A 9 36.45 -4.20 54.24
N LEU A 10 37.54 -3.44 54.00
CA LEU A 10 37.50 -2.29 53.08
C LEU A 10 37.36 -2.74 51.64
N PHE A 11 38.00 -3.83 51.25
CA PHE A 11 37.86 -4.40 49.89
C PHE A 11 36.47 -5.00 49.67
N LEU A 12 35.86 -5.60 50.69
CA LEU A 12 34.53 -6.17 50.58
C LEU A 12 33.44 -5.07 50.46
N SER A 13 33.67 -3.87 51.09
CA SER A 13 32.73 -2.75 51.00
C SER A 13 32.70 -2.07 49.62
N THR A 14 33.79 -2.20 48.82
CA THR A 14 33.85 -1.63 47.48
C THR A 14 33.10 -2.48 46.43
N LEU A 15 32.78 -3.74 46.75
CA LEU A 15 32.04 -4.64 45.85
C LEU A 15 30.52 -4.36 45.83
N PHE A 16 29.97 -3.59 46.76
CA PHE A 16 28.54 -3.26 46.84
C PHE A 16 28.13 -2.00 46.06
N VAL A 17 29.07 -1.26 45.48
CA VAL A 17 28.77 0.02 44.80
C VAL A 17 28.57 -0.14 43.29
N ALA A 18 28.73 -1.35 42.73
CA ALA A 18 28.80 -1.57 41.30
C ALA A 18 27.47 -2.01 40.65
N CYS A 19 26.33 -1.76 41.28
CA CYS A 19 25.03 -2.00 40.64
C CYS A 19 24.16 -0.74 40.65
N THR A 20 24.58 0.29 39.97
CA THR A 20 23.59 1.27 39.47
C THR A 20 22.81 0.55 38.35
N LYS A 21 21.56 0.26 38.68
CA LYS A 21 20.62 -0.24 37.67
C LYS A 21 20.56 0.79 36.55
N ASP A 22 21.17 0.51 35.43
CA ASP A 22 21.03 1.36 34.26
C ASP A 22 19.54 1.54 34.01
N GLU A 23 19.06 2.75 34.17
CA GLU A 23 17.70 3.10 33.79
C GLU A 23 17.62 2.82 32.28
N ARG A 24 16.82 1.84 31.92
CA ARG A 24 16.56 1.57 30.50
C ARG A 24 16.07 2.86 29.87
N LEU A 25 16.75 3.31 28.84
CA LEU A 25 16.29 4.44 28.05
C LEU A 25 14.91 4.08 27.50
N MET A 26 13.88 4.62 28.13
CA MET A 26 12.50 4.47 27.67
C MET A 26 12.24 5.57 26.65
N TYR A 27 11.51 5.24 25.58
CA TYR A 27 11.02 6.24 24.63
C TYR A 27 10.10 7.21 25.39
N GLN A 28 10.51 8.49 25.50
CA GLN A 28 9.80 9.52 26.25
C GLN A 28 9.17 10.62 25.39
N GLU A 29 9.30 10.48 24.04
CA GLU A 29 8.67 11.45 23.14
C GLU A 29 7.17 11.20 22.99
N ASP A 30 6.46 12.23 22.55
CA ASP A 30 5.04 12.15 22.23
C ASP A 30 4.79 11.04 21.21
N PRO A 31 3.71 10.28 21.35
CA PRO A 31 3.34 9.27 20.38
C PRO A 31 3.16 9.87 18.99
N ARG A 32 3.70 9.21 17.98
CA ARG A 32 3.60 9.64 16.58
C ARG A 32 3.00 8.56 15.72
N VAL A 33 2.35 8.97 14.63
CA VAL A 33 1.77 8.04 13.64
C VAL A 33 2.23 8.39 12.24
N TYR A 34 2.35 7.37 11.39
CA TYR A 34 2.80 7.51 10.00
C TYR A 34 2.24 6.38 9.14
N PHE A 35 2.21 6.61 7.81
CA PHE A 35 1.86 5.56 6.85
C PHE A 35 2.96 4.51 6.77
N THR A 36 2.57 3.24 6.90
CA THR A 36 3.48 2.12 6.64
C THR A 36 3.56 1.89 5.14
N LYS A 37 4.77 2.05 4.60
CA LYS A 37 5.05 1.81 3.17
C LYS A 37 6.14 0.75 3.06
N PHE A 38 5.98 -0.16 2.13
CA PHE A 38 7.06 -1.09 1.78
C PHE A 38 8.04 -0.38 0.84
N VAL A 39 9.31 -0.78 0.87
CA VAL A 39 10.41 -0.20 0.07
C VAL A 39 10.11 -0.18 -1.44
N THR A 40 9.23 -1.07 -1.90
CA THR A 40 8.84 -1.18 -3.31
C THR A 40 7.55 -0.45 -3.66
N ASN A 41 6.83 0.07 -2.67
CA ASN A 41 5.55 0.73 -2.92
C ASN A 41 5.78 2.24 -2.99
N ALA A 42 5.42 2.80 -4.13
CA ALA A 42 5.31 4.24 -4.30
C ALA A 42 4.41 4.87 -3.23
N ASP A 43 4.56 6.17 -3.00
CA ASP A 43 3.74 6.97 -2.07
C ASP A 43 2.28 7.10 -2.56
N SER A 44 1.87 6.23 -3.45
CA SER A 44 0.58 6.25 -4.12
C SER A 44 0.12 4.89 -4.57
N ILE A 45 -1.18 4.75 -4.67
CA ILE A 45 -1.87 3.64 -5.35
C ILE A 45 -2.73 4.21 -6.47
N VAL A 46 -2.73 3.54 -7.60
CA VAL A 46 -3.68 3.79 -8.69
C VAL A 46 -4.73 2.68 -8.64
N TYR A 47 -5.97 3.09 -8.42
CA TYR A 47 -7.12 2.20 -8.41
C TYR A 47 -7.99 2.44 -9.65
N SER A 48 -8.33 1.38 -10.37
CA SER A 48 -9.24 1.46 -11.51
C SER A 48 -10.40 0.48 -11.36
N PHE A 49 -11.63 1.01 -11.42
CA PHE A 49 -12.84 0.18 -11.46
C PHE A 49 -12.94 -0.68 -12.71
N ALA A 50 -12.32 -0.26 -13.82
CA ALA A 50 -12.32 -1.03 -15.07
C ALA A 50 -11.61 -2.38 -14.97
N THR A 51 -10.81 -2.60 -13.93
CA THR A 51 -10.17 -3.90 -13.67
C THR A 51 -11.08 -4.89 -12.93
N GLY A 52 -12.18 -4.42 -12.36
CA GLY A 52 -13.18 -5.23 -11.65
C GLY A 52 -14.39 -5.57 -12.52
N PRO A 53 -15.41 -6.22 -11.92
CA PRO A 53 -16.69 -6.47 -12.56
C PRO A 53 -17.42 -5.18 -12.97
N GLU A 54 -18.24 -5.25 -14.02
CA GLU A 54 -18.94 -4.07 -14.53
C GLU A 54 -19.96 -3.49 -13.55
N ASP A 55 -20.59 -4.33 -12.74
CA ASP A 55 -21.56 -3.98 -11.72
C ASP A 55 -20.94 -3.49 -10.41
N LEU A 56 -19.60 -3.54 -10.29
CA LEU A 56 -18.89 -3.05 -9.11
C LEU A 56 -19.01 -1.54 -9.01
N THR A 57 -19.75 -1.06 -8.01
CA THR A 57 -19.97 0.38 -7.76
C THR A 57 -19.19 0.93 -6.59
N VAL A 58 -18.74 0.05 -5.68
CA VAL A 58 -17.95 0.41 -4.48
C VAL A 58 -16.86 -0.62 -4.28
N ASP A 59 -15.66 -0.16 -3.97
CA ASP A 59 -14.54 -1.01 -3.56
C ASP A 59 -13.72 -0.35 -2.46
N THR A 60 -12.68 -1.02 -1.97
CA THR A 60 -11.93 -0.60 -0.80
C THR A 60 -10.44 -0.49 -1.10
N ALA A 61 -9.88 0.70 -0.92
CA ALA A 61 -8.45 0.89 -0.75
C ALA A 61 -8.08 0.85 0.74
N TRP A 62 -6.84 0.52 1.05
CA TRP A 62 -6.40 0.35 2.43
C TRP A 62 -5.25 1.29 2.76
N LEU A 63 -5.42 2.06 3.85
CA LEU A 63 -4.36 2.84 4.45
C LEU A 63 -3.76 2.05 5.61
N ASN A 64 -2.45 1.84 5.59
CA ASN A 64 -1.75 1.12 6.63
C ASN A 64 -0.96 2.12 7.48
N PHE A 65 -1.18 2.09 8.79
CA PHE A 65 -0.55 2.98 9.75
C PHE A 65 0.32 2.20 10.73
N ARG A 66 1.32 2.89 11.26
CA ARG A 66 2.15 2.44 12.36
C ARG A 66 2.46 3.59 13.28
N ILE A 67 2.57 3.28 14.60
CA ILE A 67 2.93 4.26 15.60
C ILE A 67 4.42 4.20 15.96
N MET A 68 4.94 5.31 16.45
CA MET A 68 6.17 5.44 17.25
C MET A 68 5.77 5.67 18.70
N GLY A 69 6.43 4.98 19.62
CA GLY A 69 6.10 4.99 21.03
C GLY A 69 5.45 3.70 21.49
N THR A 70 4.89 3.69 22.69
CA THR A 70 4.27 2.52 23.30
C THR A 70 2.81 2.37 22.89
N ALA A 71 2.32 1.13 22.86
CA ALA A 71 0.88 0.88 22.74
C ALA A 71 0.16 1.39 24.00
N ALA A 72 -1.09 1.80 23.85
CA ALA A 72 -1.93 2.22 24.98
C ALA A 72 -3.00 1.16 25.24
N ASP A 73 -3.56 1.18 26.44
CA ASP A 73 -4.65 0.30 26.88
C ASP A 73 -6.05 0.75 26.41
N ARG A 74 -6.10 1.78 25.54
CA ARG A 74 -7.31 2.32 24.94
C ARG A 74 -7.13 2.54 23.43
N ASP A 75 -8.24 2.65 22.76
CA ASP A 75 -8.27 3.11 21.36
C ASP A 75 -7.75 4.55 21.26
N ARG A 76 -7.03 4.84 20.17
CA ARG A 76 -6.43 6.16 19.90
C ARG A 76 -6.78 6.62 18.51
N GLU A 77 -7.13 7.89 18.40
CA GLU A 77 -7.57 8.49 17.15
C GLU A 77 -6.39 9.02 16.31
N ILE A 78 -6.40 8.67 15.02
CA ILE A 78 -5.54 9.29 14.01
C ILE A 78 -6.32 10.44 13.39
N ASN A 79 -5.64 11.50 12.99
CA ASN A 79 -6.21 12.56 12.19
C ASN A 79 -5.55 12.63 10.81
N LEU A 80 -6.37 12.69 9.76
CA LEU A 80 -5.94 12.93 8.38
C LEU A 80 -6.61 14.19 7.85
N LYS A 81 -5.85 14.98 7.14
CA LYS A 81 -6.39 16.05 6.31
C LYS A 81 -6.16 15.73 4.84
N THR A 82 -7.02 16.26 4.00
CA THR A 82 -6.86 16.18 2.55
C THR A 82 -6.09 17.41 2.09
N VAL A 83 -5.06 17.17 1.27
CA VAL A 83 -4.24 18.26 0.70
C VAL A 83 -5.01 18.98 -0.41
N ASP A 84 -4.84 20.28 -0.54
CA ASP A 84 -5.59 21.16 -1.48
C ASP A 84 -5.42 20.78 -2.97
N THR A 85 -4.38 20.02 -3.31
CA THR A 85 -4.17 19.49 -4.67
C THR A 85 -5.07 18.31 -5.01
N SER A 86 -5.88 17.82 -4.05
CA SER A 86 -6.80 16.71 -4.27
C SER A 86 -7.96 17.14 -5.15
N THR A 87 -8.28 16.33 -6.16
CA THR A 87 -9.43 16.54 -7.06
C THR A 87 -10.60 15.62 -6.73
N ALA A 88 -10.36 14.56 -5.96
CA ALA A 88 -11.40 13.66 -5.46
C ALA A 88 -12.22 14.35 -4.35
N ILE A 89 -13.54 14.16 -4.38
CA ILE A 89 -14.48 14.76 -3.45
C ILE A 89 -14.91 13.74 -2.40
N ALA A 90 -14.71 14.08 -1.11
CA ALA A 90 -15.17 13.25 0.00
C ALA A 90 -16.70 13.10 0.00
N GLY A 91 -17.19 11.90 0.31
CA GLY A 91 -18.60 11.53 0.25
C GLY A 91 -19.13 11.26 -1.16
N TYR A 92 -18.42 11.69 -2.21
CA TYR A 92 -18.78 11.42 -3.60
C TYR A 92 -17.86 10.41 -4.28
N HIS A 93 -16.52 10.61 -4.25
CA HIS A 93 -15.57 9.70 -4.85
C HIS A 93 -15.00 8.70 -3.83
N TYR A 94 -14.92 9.09 -2.56
CA TYR A 94 -14.41 8.23 -1.50
C TYR A 94 -15.01 8.55 -0.13
N ALA A 95 -14.91 7.62 0.81
CA ALA A 95 -15.18 7.83 2.24
C ALA A 95 -14.15 7.10 3.09
N VAL A 96 -13.56 7.80 4.05
CA VAL A 96 -12.64 7.21 5.03
C VAL A 96 -13.45 6.68 6.21
N GLN A 97 -13.14 5.45 6.65
CA GLN A 97 -13.72 4.86 7.84
C GLN A 97 -13.02 5.40 9.10
N PRO A 98 -13.54 5.15 10.33
CA PRO A 98 -12.93 5.66 11.55
C PRO A 98 -11.43 5.36 11.64
N LEU A 99 -10.65 6.42 11.88
CA LEU A 99 -9.19 6.43 11.90
C LEU A 99 -8.71 6.08 13.32
N ILE A 100 -8.67 4.79 13.66
CA ILE A 100 -8.40 4.32 15.03
C ILE A 100 -7.24 3.32 15.03
N ILE A 101 -6.30 3.51 15.96
CA ILE A 101 -5.36 2.46 16.40
C ILE A 101 -6.00 1.77 17.60
N PRO A 102 -6.35 0.49 17.51
CA PRO A 102 -6.99 -0.24 18.61
C PRO A 102 -6.08 -0.33 19.85
N ALA A 103 -6.71 -0.53 21.02
CA ALA A 103 -6.01 -0.76 22.27
C ALA A 103 -5.00 -1.91 22.16
N GLY A 104 -3.79 -1.72 22.64
CA GLY A 104 -2.70 -2.70 22.61
C GLY A 104 -1.98 -2.82 21.26
N GLU A 105 -2.48 -2.20 20.18
CA GLU A 105 -1.92 -2.34 18.84
C GLU A 105 -0.90 -1.24 18.51
N TYR A 106 0.06 -1.62 17.63
CA TYR A 106 1.08 -0.73 17.08
C TYR A 106 0.79 -0.33 15.64
N THR A 107 -0.21 -0.96 15.03
CA THR A 107 -0.56 -0.77 13.62
C THR A 107 -2.07 -0.73 13.46
N ALA A 108 -2.53 -0.07 12.41
CA ALA A 108 -3.91 -0.18 11.96
C ALA A 108 -3.97 -0.28 10.44
N ARG A 109 -4.98 -0.97 9.94
CA ARG A 109 -5.34 -1.05 8.54
C ARG A 109 -6.74 -0.50 8.37
N ILE A 110 -6.84 0.68 7.79
CA ILE A 110 -8.07 1.47 7.74
C ILE A 110 -8.61 1.48 6.32
N PRO A 111 -9.87 1.07 6.11
CA PRO A 111 -10.48 1.07 4.79
C PRO A 111 -10.86 2.49 4.35
N VAL A 112 -10.60 2.78 3.08
CA VAL A 112 -11.13 3.90 2.32
C VAL A 112 -12.07 3.33 1.28
N LEU A 113 -13.35 3.58 1.43
CA LEU A 113 -14.33 3.19 0.43
C LEU A 113 -14.16 4.10 -0.80
N LEU A 114 -14.07 3.50 -1.96
CA LEU A 114 -13.98 4.16 -3.24
C LEU A 114 -15.30 3.96 -3.98
N TYR A 115 -15.82 5.01 -4.59
CA TYR A 115 -17.10 4.98 -5.30
C TYR A 115 -16.89 5.16 -6.80
N ARG A 116 -17.41 4.21 -7.59
CA ARG A 116 -17.46 4.34 -9.05
C ARG A 116 -18.45 5.43 -9.43
N ARG A 117 -17.99 6.47 -10.12
CA ARG A 117 -18.82 7.62 -10.50
C ARG A 117 -18.72 7.90 -11.99
N PRO A 118 -19.78 8.49 -12.59
CA PRO A 118 -19.70 9.02 -13.95
C PRO A 118 -18.51 9.98 -14.09
N GLY A 119 -17.82 9.93 -15.22
CA GLY A 119 -16.64 10.75 -15.49
C GLY A 119 -15.30 10.09 -15.16
N LEU A 120 -15.26 9.04 -14.30
CA LEU A 120 -14.01 8.30 -14.04
C LEU A 120 -13.52 7.51 -15.25
N LYS A 121 -14.37 7.29 -16.27
CA LYS A 121 -13.97 6.70 -17.56
C LYS A 121 -13.10 7.65 -18.38
N ASP A 122 -13.30 8.95 -18.20
CA ASP A 122 -12.65 10.00 -19.00
C ASP A 122 -11.59 10.77 -18.20
N SER A 123 -11.58 10.61 -16.87
CA SER A 123 -10.68 11.35 -15.98
C SER A 123 -10.19 10.49 -14.81
N VAL A 124 -9.04 10.91 -14.27
CA VAL A 124 -8.49 10.40 -13.01
C VAL A 124 -8.68 11.45 -11.95
N VAL A 125 -9.19 11.07 -10.79
CA VAL A 125 -9.28 11.96 -9.63
C VAL A 125 -8.33 11.47 -8.55
N ASP A 126 -7.64 12.41 -7.91
CA ASP A 126 -6.64 12.14 -6.89
C ASP A 126 -7.12 12.61 -5.52
N VAL A 127 -6.93 11.79 -4.50
CA VAL A 127 -6.94 12.24 -3.11
C VAL A 127 -5.54 12.04 -2.51
N VAL A 128 -5.03 13.09 -1.89
CA VAL A 128 -3.77 13.05 -1.13
C VAL A 128 -4.11 13.28 0.33
N PHE A 129 -3.87 12.27 1.13
CA PHE A 129 -3.99 12.33 2.58
C PHE A 129 -2.68 12.76 3.19
N GLU A 130 -2.74 13.64 4.19
CA GLU A 130 -1.62 14.03 5.03
C GLU A 130 -1.95 13.69 6.49
N VAL A 131 -1.01 13.07 7.20
CA VAL A 131 -1.13 12.82 8.64
C VAL A 131 -1.10 14.17 9.37
N ALA A 132 -2.16 14.47 10.11
CA ALA A 132 -2.29 15.66 10.92
C ALA A 132 -2.20 15.33 12.42
N GLU A 133 -1.94 16.33 13.24
CA GLU A 133 -1.95 16.18 14.69
C GLU A 133 -3.36 15.83 15.18
N SER A 134 -3.45 14.89 16.13
CA SER A 134 -4.67 14.53 16.85
C SER A 134 -4.45 14.69 18.35
N ALA A 135 -5.48 14.39 19.14
CA ALA A 135 -5.35 14.36 20.60
C ALA A 135 -4.37 13.26 21.05
N ASP A 136 -4.16 12.21 20.25
CA ASP A 136 -3.41 11.03 20.62
C ASP A 136 -2.05 10.93 19.94
N PHE A 137 -1.86 11.60 18.79
CA PHE A 137 -0.66 11.45 17.98
C PHE A 137 -0.21 12.76 17.34
N LYS A 138 1.09 12.96 17.35
CA LYS A 138 1.75 13.88 16.41
C LYS A 138 2.09 13.18 15.11
N PRO A 139 2.23 13.91 13.98
CA PRO A 139 2.78 13.35 12.75
C PRO A 139 4.17 12.73 12.98
N GLY A 140 4.47 11.63 12.30
CA GLY A 140 5.78 11.01 12.30
C GLY A 140 6.86 11.96 11.76
N TYR A 141 8.11 11.51 11.80
CA TYR A 141 9.21 12.30 11.26
C TYR A 141 9.28 12.15 9.74
N GLU A 142 9.57 13.25 9.05
CA GLU A 142 10.02 13.21 7.67
C GLU A 142 11.44 12.63 7.61
N ASP A 143 11.66 11.65 6.75
CA ASP A 143 13.02 11.16 6.50
C ASP A 143 13.76 12.15 5.58
N ARG A 144 14.42 13.13 6.20
CA ARG A 144 15.22 14.14 5.50
C ARG A 144 16.68 13.72 5.27
N THR A 145 17.12 12.61 5.86
CA THR A 145 18.54 12.24 5.93
C THR A 145 18.95 11.20 4.91
N SER A 146 18.02 10.63 4.16
CA SER A 146 18.35 9.65 3.12
C SER A 146 19.11 10.31 1.97
N THR A 147 20.41 10.07 1.91
CA THR A 147 21.27 10.35 0.75
C THR A 147 20.98 9.42 -0.43
N ILE A 148 20.16 8.42 -0.24
CA ILE A 148 19.63 7.52 -1.26
C ILE A 148 18.48 8.27 -1.92
N SER A 149 18.45 8.31 -3.24
CA SER A 149 17.56 9.07 -4.13
C SER A 149 16.05 8.83 -3.98
N GLN A 150 15.60 8.22 -2.92
CA GLN A 150 14.21 7.97 -2.58
C GLN A 150 13.93 8.49 -1.18
N ARG A 151 13.42 9.71 -1.09
CA ARG A 151 12.80 10.20 0.14
C ARG A 151 11.51 9.41 0.35
N TYR A 152 11.47 8.60 1.40
CA TYR A 152 10.22 7.95 1.81
C TYR A 152 9.37 8.97 2.56
N ASP A 153 8.49 9.64 1.83
CA ASP A 153 7.44 10.42 2.48
C ASP A 153 6.46 9.47 3.16
N ARG A 154 6.47 9.45 4.48
CA ARG A 154 5.57 8.62 5.30
C ARG A 154 4.42 9.41 5.89
N LEU A 155 4.33 10.70 5.59
CA LEU A 155 3.27 11.57 6.08
C LEU A 155 2.17 11.78 5.05
N HIS A 156 2.45 11.53 3.77
CA HIS A 156 1.48 11.65 2.69
C HIS A 156 1.20 10.31 2.03
N TYR A 157 -0.04 10.14 1.58
CA TYR A 157 -0.45 8.98 0.81
C TYR A 157 -1.47 9.39 -0.25
N LYS A 158 -1.17 9.08 -1.51
CA LYS A 158 -2.03 9.42 -2.64
C LYS A 158 -2.82 8.19 -3.11
N ILE A 159 -4.12 8.38 -3.37
CA ILE A 159 -4.96 7.43 -4.08
C ILE A 159 -5.46 8.11 -5.35
N SER A 160 -5.11 7.54 -6.51
CA SER A 160 -5.64 7.92 -7.81
C SER A 160 -6.78 6.99 -8.17
N ILE A 161 -7.96 7.53 -8.45
CA ILE A 161 -9.20 6.77 -8.69
C ILE A 161 -9.65 7.03 -10.13
N ASN A 162 -9.90 5.97 -10.88
CA ASN A 162 -10.40 6.05 -12.25
C ASN A 162 -11.26 4.83 -12.59
N ASP A 163 -11.83 4.83 -13.81
CA ASP A 163 -12.55 3.69 -14.41
C ASP A 163 -12.01 3.43 -15.83
N GLN A 164 -10.68 3.43 -15.97
CA GLN A 164 -9.97 3.32 -17.23
C GLN A 164 -9.12 2.06 -17.26
N LEU A 165 -9.24 1.29 -18.31
CA LEU A 165 -8.37 0.15 -18.56
C LEU A 165 -7.15 0.62 -19.35
N LEU A 166 -6.17 1.15 -18.65
CA LEU A 166 -4.98 1.72 -19.26
C LEU A 166 -4.00 0.62 -19.70
N LYS A 167 -3.41 0.82 -20.87
CA LYS A 167 -2.32 -0.04 -21.36
C LYS A 167 -1.15 0.02 -20.39
N PRO A 168 -0.67 -1.13 -19.87
CA PRO A 168 0.53 -1.16 -19.04
C PRO A 168 1.73 -0.54 -19.76
N ALA A 169 2.48 0.34 -19.07
CA ALA A 169 3.60 1.06 -19.66
C ALA A 169 4.72 0.16 -20.21
N ASN A 170 4.83 -1.07 -19.68
CA ASN A 170 5.80 -2.07 -20.11
C ASN A 170 5.26 -3.00 -21.24
N TRP A 171 4.06 -2.74 -21.78
CA TRP A 171 3.46 -3.65 -22.76
C TRP A 171 4.36 -3.84 -23.97
N ASP A 172 4.74 -2.76 -24.64
CA ASP A 172 5.48 -2.81 -25.90
C ASP A 172 6.93 -3.30 -25.75
N ASN A 173 7.49 -3.17 -24.54
CA ASN A 173 8.88 -3.56 -24.27
C ASN A 173 9.02 -4.97 -23.64
N SER A 174 7.93 -5.50 -23.05
CA SER A 174 7.98 -6.74 -22.29
C SER A 174 6.81 -7.66 -22.58
N LEU A 175 5.57 -7.21 -22.30
CA LEU A 175 4.39 -8.07 -22.35
C LEU A 175 4.02 -8.51 -23.78
N VAL A 176 4.33 -7.70 -24.78
CA VAL A 176 4.06 -8.01 -26.20
C VAL A 176 4.67 -9.33 -26.64
N TRP A 177 5.84 -9.68 -26.14
CA TRP A 177 6.54 -10.92 -26.48
C TRP A 177 5.83 -12.18 -26.00
N SER A 178 5.04 -12.06 -24.94
CA SER A 178 4.35 -13.17 -24.30
C SER A 178 2.86 -13.21 -24.61
N PHE A 179 2.26 -12.03 -24.78
CA PHE A 179 0.80 -11.89 -24.92
C PHE A 179 0.38 -11.31 -26.27
N GLY A 180 1.34 -10.91 -27.12
CA GLY A 180 1.07 -10.32 -28.43
C GLY A 180 0.67 -8.84 -28.38
N ALA A 181 0.17 -8.31 -29.51
CA ALA A 181 -0.26 -6.93 -29.59
C ALA A 181 -1.33 -6.59 -28.54
N TYR A 182 -1.28 -5.37 -28.03
CA TYR A 182 -2.25 -4.87 -27.06
C TYR A 182 -3.60 -4.61 -27.74
N SER A 183 -4.68 -4.99 -27.06
CA SER A 183 -6.00 -4.41 -27.23
C SER A 183 -6.69 -4.34 -25.87
N THR A 184 -7.64 -3.43 -25.69
CA THR A 184 -8.38 -3.26 -24.43
C THR A 184 -9.18 -4.51 -24.12
N THR A 185 -9.82 -5.12 -25.13
CA THR A 185 -10.57 -6.37 -25.01
C THR A 185 -9.66 -7.52 -24.54
N LYS A 186 -8.49 -7.69 -25.17
CA LYS A 186 -7.50 -8.69 -24.74
C LYS A 186 -7.05 -8.47 -23.32
N PHE A 187 -6.73 -7.24 -22.96
CA PHE A 187 -6.24 -6.93 -21.62
C PHE A 187 -7.29 -7.15 -20.54
N LYS A 188 -8.56 -6.78 -20.82
CA LYS A 188 -9.68 -7.11 -19.92
C LYS A 188 -9.83 -8.62 -19.77
N PHE A 189 -9.79 -9.37 -20.85
CA PHE A 189 -9.86 -10.83 -20.81
C PHE A 189 -8.70 -11.44 -19.99
N MET A 190 -7.48 -10.89 -20.10
CA MET A 190 -6.35 -11.33 -19.30
C MET A 190 -6.61 -11.12 -17.80
N ILE A 191 -7.16 -9.98 -17.42
CA ILE A 191 -7.51 -9.67 -16.01
C ILE A 191 -8.59 -10.65 -15.52
N ASP A 192 -9.65 -10.84 -16.28
CA ASP A 192 -10.79 -11.69 -15.91
C ASP A 192 -10.39 -13.15 -15.70
N VAL A 193 -9.51 -13.67 -16.58
CA VAL A 193 -9.04 -15.07 -16.51
C VAL A 193 -8.02 -15.27 -15.39
N THR A 194 -7.12 -14.32 -15.17
CA THR A 194 -5.98 -14.48 -14.28
C THR A 194 -6.21 -13.90 -12.89
N GLY A 195 -7.19 -13.01 -12.71
CA GLY A 195 -7.39 -12.21 -11.51
C GLY A 195 -6.27 -11.18 -11.25
N ARG A 196 -5.28 -11.09 -12.14
CA ARG A 196 -4.15 -10.18 -12.01
C ARG A 196 -4.50 -8.83 -12.62
N THR A 197 -4.55 -7.79 -11.80
CA THR A 197 -4.86 -6.41 -12.25
C THR A 197 -3.61 -5.57 -12.50
N ILE A 198 -2.47 -5.89 -11.86
CA ILE A 198 -1.20 -5.16 -12.00
C ILE A 198 -0.25 -5.97 -12.88
N TRP A 199 0.00 -5.46 -14.09
CA TRP A 199 0.88 -6.08 -15.09
C TRP A 199 2.18 -5.30 -15.32
N THR A 200 2.40 -4.23 -14.56
CA THR A 200 3.67 -3.49 -14.53
C THR A 200 4.67 -4.22 -13.64
N GLY A 201 5.94 -4.21 -14.02
CA GLY A 201 7.01 -4.91 -13.29
C GLY A 201 7.34 -6.29 -13.87
N ALA A 202 8.29 -6.96 -13.24
CA ALA A 202 8.75 -8.28 -13.68
C ALA A 202 7.72 -9.37 -13.35
N ILE A 203 7.50 -10.28 -14.30
CA ILE A 203 6.75 -11.51 -14.09
C ILE A 203 7.78 -12.65 -14.08
N TYR A 204 7.73 -13.49 -13.04
CA TYR A 204 8.61 -14.66 -13.02
C TYR A 204 8.30 -15.61 -14.17
N PRO A 205 9.32 -16.25 -14.79
CA PRO A 205 9.13 -17.09 -15.98
C PRO A 205 8.09 -18.20 -15.79
N GLY A 206 8.01 -18.80 -14.60
CA GLY A 206 7.03 -19.85 -14.29
C GLY A 206 5.59 -19.29 -14.29
N ASP A 207 5.37 -18.13 -13.68
CA ASP A 207 4.07 -17.48 -13.65
C ASP A 207 3.66 -17.03 -15.06
N GLN A 208 4.62 -16.50 -15.83
CA GLN A 208 4.39 -16.07 -17.20
C GLN A 208 3.91 -17.22 -18.08
N TYR A 209 4.58 -18.38 -18.00
CA TYR A 209 4.17 -19.58 -18.71
C TYR A 209 2.78 -20.06 -18.30
N PHE A 210 2.51 -20.07 -16.99
CA PHE A 210 1.19 -20.42 -16.45
C PHE A 210 0.10 -19.50 -17.00
N TYR A 211 0.31 -18.18 -16.99
CA TYR A 211 -0.68 -17.24 -17.52
C TYR A 211 -0.93 -17.45 -19.02
N ILE A 212 0.11 -17.66 -19.83
CA ILE A 212 -0.05 -17.92 -21.27
C ILE A 212 -0.93 -19.15 -21.51
N GLN A 213 -0.68 -20.25 -20.80
CA GLN A 213 -1.47 -21.48 -20.97
C GLN A 213 -2.92 -21.32 -20.49
N ALA A 214 -3.12 -20.66 -19.36
CA ALA A 214 -4.45 -20.37 -18.84
C ALA A 214 -5.27 -19.50 -19.81
N LEU A 215 -4.65 -18.48 -20.39
CA LEU A 215 -5.28 -17.57 -21.34
C LEU A 215 -5.62 -18.27 -22.66
N LYS A 216 -4.72 -19.12 -23.19
CA LYS A 216 -5.00 -19.91 -24.40
C LYS A 216 -6.18 -20.87 -24.19
N LEU A 217 -6.21 -21.55 -23.05
CA LEU A 217 -7.30 -22.46 -22.73
C LEU A 217 -8.63 -21.71 -22.53
N ALA A 218 -8.61 -20.60 -21.80
CA ALA A 218 -9.80 -19.79 -21.58
C ALA A 218 -10.34 -19.20 -22.87
N LEU A 219 -9.45 -18.69 -23.76
CA LEU A 219 -9.84 -18.18 -25.07
C LEU A 219 -10.44 -19.28 -25.95
N TYR A 220 -9.83 -20.47 -25.99
CA TYR A 220 -10.39 -21.61 -26.70
C TYR A 220 -11.80 -21.94 -26.23
N ASN A 221 -12.01 -22.04 -24.90
CA ASN A 221 -13.32 -22.33 -24.34
C ASN A 221 -14.36 -21.22 -24.65
N TYR A 222 -13.96 -19.97 -24.57
CA TYR A 222 -14.81 -18.84 -24.95
C TYR A 222 -15.25 -18.95 -26.43
N GLU A 223 -14.31 -19.20 -27.33
CA GLU A 223 -14.58 -19.27 -28.77
C GLU A 223 -15.43 -20.46 -29.17
N GLN A 224 -15.37 -21.59 -28.44
CA GLN A 224 -16.29 -22.71 -28.66
C GLN A 224 -17.76 -22.34 -28.38
N ALA A 225 -18.00 -21.45 -27.44
CA ALA A 225 -19.35 -21.06 -27.03
C ALA A 225 -19.87 -19.82 -27.78
N ASN A 226 -18.98 -18.89 -28.15
CA ASN A 226 -19.36 -17.56 -28.61
C ASN A 226 -18.85 -17.21 -30.03
N GLY A 227 -18.03 -18.08 -30.64
CA GLY A 227 -17.28 -17.74 -31.85
C GLY A 227 -16.01 -16.91 -31.52
N PRO A 228 -15.28 -16.49 -32.59
CA PRO A 228 -14.02 -15.76 -32.43
C PRO A 228 -14.16 -14.53 -31.56
N MET A 229 -13.28 -14.36 -30.56
CA MET A 229 -13.21 -13.12 -29.80
C MET A 229 -12.58 -12.02 -30.63
N LEU A 230 -13.32 -10.96 -30.88
CA LEU A 230 -12.84 -9.78 -31.59
C LEU A 230 -12.52 -8.66 -30.61
N ASP A 231 -11.48 -7.91 -30.88
CA ASP A 231 -11.13 -6.72 -30.13
C ASP A 231 -11.91 -5.48 -30.59
N GLU A 232 -11.62 -4.33 -30.00
CA GLU A 232 -12.25 -3.05 -30.34
C GLU A 232 -12.00 -2.56 -31.76
N ASN A 233 -11.04 -3.15 -32.46
CA ASN A 233 -10.72 -2.85 -33.88
C ASN A 233 -11.31 -3.88 -34.83
N GLY A 234 -12.00 -4.92 -34.31
CA GLY A 234 -12.52 -6.02 -35.13
C GLY A 234 -11.48 -7.12 -35.44
N GLU A 235 -10.29 -7.03 -34.85
CA GLU A 235 -9.24 -8.01 -34.99
C GLU A 235 -9.44 -9.16 -33.98
N ARG A 236 -9.12 -10.40 -34.43
CA ARG A 236 -9.25 -11.56 -33.55
C ARG A 236 -8.20 -11.51 -32.43
N VAL A 237 -8.64 -11.67 -31.20
CA VAL A 237 -7.76 -11.82 -30.05
C VAL A 237 -7.01 -13.14 -30.14
N VAL A 238 -5.69 -13.09 -30.02
CA VAL A 238 -4.82 -14.26 -30.04
C VAL A 238 -3.72 -14.12 -28.99
N PHE A 239 -3.28 -15.24 -28.43
CA PHE A 239 -2.09 -15.34 -27.57
C PHE A 239 -1.03 -16.17 -28.31
N PRO A 240 0.25 -15.68 -28.38
CA PRO A 240 1.36 -16.37 -29.07
C PRO A 240 1.66 -17.77 -28.56
#